data_70d0fe968cdc7a9b40abee32f477406f
#
_entry.id   70d0fe968cdc7a9b40abee32f477406f
#
_cell.length_a   1.000
_cell.length_b   1.000
_cell.length_c   1.000
_cell.angle_alpha   90.00
_cell.angle_beta   90.00
_cell.angle_gamma   90.00
#
_symmetry.space_group_name_H-M   'P 1'
#
loop_
_entity.id
_entity.type
_entity.pdbx_description
1 polymer ?
#
loop_
_entity_poly.entity_id
_entity_poly.type
_entity_poly.pdbx_seq_one_letter_code
_entity_poly.pdbx_strand_id
1 'polypeptide(L)'
;MGNQTVILACPTLEGELKAALKEASSESVVYFMPPGLHRDPKALHHYVQDKIDHFYNIDRIVVCTTGCGGGNIGITASSAPLVYPKTRDCLDILLSDDSLDNLKRDIYGVFMTESWMKFTQESSIDMAKLEKKMGRDEAHEYLKKLYAPVHDFYIIDTGCYDTAPVKAYIEPLVELLGRKLHVIKGNYGILRKIAKGIFDEDFFVVPKGGKVQPGSFLSNF
;
A
#
# COMPACT_ATOMS: atom_id res chain seq x y z
N MET A 1 23.64 2.81 21.86
CA MET A 1 22.41 2.01 21.81
C MET A 1 21.90 2.12 20.38
N GLY A 2 21.68 0.99 19.70
CA GLY A 2 21.19 1.01 18.33
C GLY A 2 19.77 1.58 18.28
N ASN A 3 19.48 2.36 17.25
CA ASN A 3 18.18 2.99 17.05
C ASN A 3 17.16 1.91 16.63
N GLN A 4 16.39 1.35 17.56
CA GLN A 4 15.45 0.27 17.28
C GLN A 4 14.21 0.82 16.57
N THR A 5 14.19 0.65 15.27
CA THR A 5 13.05 1.02 14.41
C THR A 5 12.23 -0.21 14.05
N VAL A 6 10.92 -0.13 14.26
CA VAL A 6 9.94 -1.10 13.77
C VAL A 6 9.18 -0.48 12.61
N ILE A 7 8.97 -1.26 11.56
CA ILE A 7 8.17 -0.86 10.40
C ILE A 7 6.91 -1.71 10.37
N LEU A 8 5.75 -1.06 10.42
CA LEU A 8 4.44 -1.68 10.27
C LEU A 8 3.94 -1.39 8.86
N ALA A 9 3.91 -2.38 7.98
CA ALA A 9 3.70 -2.18 6.55
C ALA A 9 2.52 -2.97 5.97
N CYS A 10 1.93 -2.40 4.91
CA CYS A 10 1.00 -3.11 4.07
C CYS A 10 1.74 -4.25 3.31
N PRO A 11 1.18 -5.46 3.21
CA PRO A 11 1.82 -6.57 2.48
C PRO A 11 1.99 -6.28 0.99
N THR A 12 1.23 -5.33 0.45
CA THR A 12 1.37 -4.88 -0.94
C THR A 12 2.69 -4.15 -1.24
N LEU A 13 3.44 -3.76 -0.21
CA LEU A 13 4.77 -3.14 -0.32
C LEU A 13 5.92 -4.11 -0.05
N GLU A 14 5.63 -5.41 0.14
CA GLU A 14 6.61 -6.36 0.66
C GLU A 14 7.87 -6.46 -0.20
N GLY A 15 7.73 -6.57 -1.52
CA GLY A 15 8.84 -6.71 -2.45
C GLY A 15 9.76 -5.49 -2.41
N GLU A 16 9.20 -4.32 -2.58
CA GLU A 16 9.91 -3.05 -2.64
C GLU A 16 10.51 -2.66 -1.29
N LEU A 17 9.81 -2.92 -0.19
CA LEU A 17 10.35 -2.66 1.16
C LEU A 17 11.54 -3.57 1.47
N LYS A 18 11.45 -4.85 1.15
CA LYS A 18 12.58 -5.78 1.31
C LYS A 18 13.79 -5.37 0.45
N ALA A 19 13.55 -4.92 -0.78
CA ALA A 19 14.61 -4.41 -1.64
C ALA A 19 15.28 -3.16 -1.02
N ALA A 20 14.49 -2.19 -0.57
CA ALA A 20 14.99 -0.97 0.06
C ALA A 20 15.81 -1.25 1.34
N LEU A 21 15.34 -2.16 2.20
CA LEU A 21 16.04 -2.56 3.42
C LEU A 21 17.37 -3.24 3.10
N LYS A 22 17.39 -4.11 2.10
CA LYS A 22 18.62 -4.78 1.64
C LYS A 22 19.63 -3.77 1.09
N GLU A 23 19.20 -2.84 0.24
CA GLU A 23 20.05 -1.77 -0.31
C GLU A 23 20.68 -0.90 0.79
N ALA A 24 19.91 -0.60 1.83
CA ALA A 24 20.36 0.23 2.96
C ALA A 24 21.13 -0.55 4.03
N SER A 25 21.26 -1.88 3.92
CA SER A 25 21.74 -2.76 4.99
C SER A 25 21.04 -2.49 6.32
N SER A 26 19.72 -2.24 6.28
CA SER A 26 18.92 -1.86 7.43
C SER A 26 18.54 -3.08 8.26
N GLU A 27 18.71 -2.99 9.58
CA GLU A 27 18.30 -4.01 10.57
C GLU A 27 16.89 -3.79 11.13
N SER A 28 16.11 -2.87 10.54
CA SER A 28 14.75 -2.57 10.99
C SER A 28 13.86 -3.81 10.90
N VAL A 29 13.12 -4.06 11.98
CA VAL A 29 12.17 -5.18 12.04
C VAL A 29 10.88 -4.78 11.32
N VAL A 30 10.40 -5.65 10.43
CA VAL A 30 9.17 -5.40 9.66
C VAL A 30 8.05 -6.33 10.11
N TYR A 31 6.89 -5.74 10.38
CA TYR A 31 5.64 -6.46 10.59
C TYR A 31 4.69 -6.15 9.42
N PHE A 32 4.43 -7.15 8.59
CA PHE A 32 3.40 -7.02 7.56
C PHE A 32 2.03 -7.31 8.16
N MET A 33 1.09 -6.43 7.83
CA MET A 33 -0.30 -6.60 8.26
C MET A 33 -1.00 -7.71 7.47
N PRO A 34 -2.07 -8.29 8.03
CA PRO A 34 -2.95 -9.16 7.26
C PRO A 34 -3.47 -8.46 6.00
N PRO A 35 -3.54 -9.17 4.86
CA PRO A 35 -4.09 -8.60 3.63
C PRO A 35 -5.56 -8.21 3.79
N GLY A 36 -5.99 -7.18 3.06
CA GLY A 36 -7.40 -6.79 3.00
C GLY A 36 -7.90 -5.82 4.08
N LEU A 37 -7.11 -5.50 5.11
CA LEU A 37 -7.51 -4.57 6.18
C LEU A 37 -7.90 -3.17 5.67
N HIS A 38 -7.33 -2.73 4.54
CA HIS A 38 -7.67 -1.43 3.94
C HIS A 38 -9.14 -1.30 3.51
N ARG A 39 -9.87 -2.42 3.39
CA ARG A 39 -11.30 -2.45 3.05
C ARG A 39 -12.21 -2.06 4.22
N ASP A 40 -11.70 -2.19 5.44
CA ASP A 40 -12.40 -1.83 6.67
C ASP A 40 -11.52 -0.89 7.50
N PRO A 41 -11.72 0.43 7.41
CA PRO A 41 -10.95 1.40 8.16
C PRO A 41 -10.98 1.21 9.68
N LYS A 42 -12.09 0.66 10.22
CA LYS A 42 -12.20 0.38 11.67
C LYS A 42 -11.35 -0.82 12.05
N ALA A 43 -11.37 -1.90 11.27
CA ALA A 43 -10.52 -3.06 11.49
C ALA A 43 -9.04 -2.70 11.35
N LEU A 44 -8.69 -1.87 10.35
CA LEU A 44 -7.34 -1.35 10.17
C LEU A 44 -6.90 -0.54 11.40
N HIS A 45 -7.73 0.41 11.86
CA HIS A 45 -7.45 1.23 13.03
C HIS A 45 -7.17 0.36 14.26
N HIS A 46 -8.07 -0.58 14.54
CA HIS A 46 -7.94 -1.47 15.70
C HIS A 46 -6.65 -2.30 15.64
N TYR A 47 -6.36 -2.89 14.49
CA TYR A 47 -5.17 -3.69 14.29
C TYR A 47 -3.87 -2.87 14.48
N VAL A 48 -3.79 -1.69 13.84
CA VAL A 48 -2.61 -0.81 13.94
C VAL A 48 -2.40 -0.33 15.36
N GLN A 49 -3.47 0.10 16.05
CA GLN A 49 -3.39 0.54 17.45
C GLN A 49 -2.94 -0.60 18.36
N ASP A 50 -3.53 -1.79 18.24
CA ASP A 50 -3.13 -2.97 19.01
C ASP A 50 -1.63 -3.28 18.86
N LYS A 51 -1.10 -3.25 17.63
CA LYS A 51 0.33 -3.48 17.40
C LYS A 51 1.19 -2.41 18.06
N ILE A 52 0.82 -1.12 17.92
CA ILE A 52 1.55 -0.02 18.53
C ILE A 52 1.57 -0.16 20.05
N ASP A 53 0.45 -0.54 20.66
CA ASP A 53 0.33 -0.69 22.11
C ASP A 53 1.22 -1.82 22.69
N HIS A 54 1.54 -2.82 21.86
CA HIS A 54 2.32 -4.00 22.26
C HIS A 54 3.81 -3.93 21.87
N PHE A 55 4.28 -2.86 21.26
CA PHE A 55 5.71 -2.69 21.02
C PHE A 55 6.41 -2.07 22.24
N TYR A 56 7.51 -2.69 22.68
CA TYR A 56 8.30 -2.26 23.84
C TYR A 56 9.76 -2.06 23.46
N ASN A 57 10.42 -1.14 24.17
CA ASN A 57 11.84 -0.82 23.98
C ASN A 57 12.21 -0.42 22.55
N ILE A 58 11.35 0.37 21.92
CA ILE A 58 11.48 0.82 20.53
C ILE A 58 11.62 2.34 20.53
N ASP A 59 12.54 2.85 19.69
CA ASP A 59 12.78 4.29 19.57
C ASP A 59 11.75 4.96 18.65
N ARG A 60 11.26 4.24 17.65
CA ARG A 60 10.22 4.72 16.72
C ARG A 60 9.50 3.59 16.01
N ILE A 61 8.30 3.87 15.55
CA ILE A 61 7.49 3.01 14.70
C ILE A 61 7.21 3.75 13.40
N VAL A 62 7.63 3.18 12.27
CA VAL A 62 7.27 3.68 10.93
C VAL A 62 6.03 2.93 10.46
N VAL A 63 4.98 3.67 10.12
CA VAL A 63 3.69 3.08 9.73
C VAL A 63 3.43 3.33 8.24
N CYS A 64 3.63 2.29 7.43
CA CYS A 64 3.48 2.33 5.96
C CYS A 64 2.07 1.88 5.50
N THR A 65 1.04 2.12 6.31
CA THR A 65 -0.35 1.94 5.91
C THR A 65 -1.03 3.23 5.49
N THR A 66 -0.38 4.34 5.74
CA THR A 66 -0.70 5.69 5.26
C THR A 66 -2.15 6.12 5.49
N GLY A 67 -2.74 6.92 4.59
CA GLY A 67 -4.11 7.41 4.71
C GLY A 67 -5.19 6.31 4.70
N CYS A 68 -5.08 5.36 3.78
CA CYS A 68 -5.93 4.15 3.64
C CYS A 68 -7.38 4.31 4.15
N GLY A 69 -8.15 5.17 3.49
CA GLY A 69 -9.58 5.40 3.85
C GLY A 69 -9.79 6.01 5.25
N GLY A 70 -8.76 6.63 5.84
CA GLY A 70 -8.84 7.26 7.15
C GLY A 70 -8.60 6.32 8.35
N GLY A 71 -8.26 5.05 8.10
CA GLY A 71 -8.06 4.07 9.19
C GLY A 71 -6.94 4.41 10.16
N ASN A 72 -5.98 5.25 9.78
CA ASN A 72 -4.92 5.71 10.68
C ASN A 72 -5.25 7.01 11.45
N ILE A 73 -6.36 7.69 11.13
CA ILE A 73 -6.76 8.89 11.86
C ILE A 73 -7.14 8.53 13.30
N GLY A 74 -6.64 9.27 14.28
CA GLY A 74 -6.89 9.05 15.69
C GLY A 74 -5.99 8.01 16.37
N ILE A 75 -5.13 7.30 15.62
CA ILE A 75 -4.12 6.39 16.19
C ILE A 75 -3.25 7.16 17.18
N THR A 76 -3.07 6.57 18.37
CA THR A 76 -2.27 7.11 19.45
C THR A 76 -0.86 6.54 19.44
N ALA A 77 0.14 7.38 19.55
CA ALA A 77 1.55 7.01 19.70
C ALA A 77 1.84 6.56 21.17
N SER A 78 1.26 5.43 21.60
CA SER A 78 1.27 5.00 23.01
C SER A 78 2.65 4.52 23.47
N SER A 79 3.34 3.73 22.66
CA SER A 79 4.60 3.07 23.02
C SER A 79 5.84 3.86 22.60
N ALA A 80 5.84 4.43 21.40
CA ALA A 80 6.94 5.19 20.80
C ALA A 80 6.41 6.25 19.83
N PRO A 81 7.22 7.24 19.40
CA PRO A 81 6.87 8.15 18.32
C PRO A 81 6.52 7.37 17.04
N LEU A 82 5.48 7.84 16.32
CA LEU A 82 5.07 7.28 15.04
C LEU A 82 5.56 8.16 13.89
N VAL A 83 6.05 7.54 12.83
CA VAL A 83 6.45 8.19 11.60
C VAL A 83 5.59 7.66 10.46
N TYR A 84 4.99 8.55 9.70
CA TYR A 84 4.17 8.20 8.55
C TYR A 84 4.66 8.94 7.30
N PRO A 85 4.75 8.29 6.13
CA PRO A 85 4.80 9.02 4.88
C PRO A 85 3.46 9.73 4.65
N LYS A 86 3.49 10.96 4.13
CA LYS A 86 2.30 11.80 3.89
C LYS A 86 1.45 11.35 2.71
N THR A 87 1.41 10.08 2.38
CA THR A 87 0.75 9.52 1.21
C THR A 87 -0.72 9.18 1.47
N ARG A 88 -1.56 9.14 0.43
CA ARG A 88 -2.97 8.74 0.50
C ARG A 88 -3.11 7.25 0.79
N ASP A 89 -2.26 6.45 0.15
CA ASP A 89 -2.22 4.98 0.27
C ASP A 89 -0.85 4.42 -0.17
N CYS A 90 -0.71 3.10 -0.18
CA CYS A 90 0.52 2.42 -0.57
C CYS A 90 0.90 2.62 -2.06
N LEU A 91 -0.06 2.91 -2.94
CA LEU A 91 0.22 3.16 -4.35
C LEU A 91 1.00 4.46 -4.55
N ASP A 92 0.68 5.50 -3.77
CA ASP A 92 1.44 6.75 -3.81
C ASP A 92 2.91 6.54 -3.46
N ILE A 93 3.21 5.62 -2.54
CA ILE A 93 4.59 5.24 -2.20
C ILE A 93 5.34 4.66 -3.41
N LEU A 94 4.64 3.87 -4.24
CA LEU A 94 5.23 3.20 -5.39
C LEU A 94 5.21 4.06 -6.67
N LEU A 95 4.42 5.14 -6.68
CA LEU A 95 4.31 6.07 -7.81
C LEU A 95 5.10 7.37 -7.58
N SER A 96 5.55 7.63 -6.35
CA SER A 96 6.44 8.74 -6.04
C SER A 96 7.90 8.38 -6.35
N ASP A 97 8.67 9.38 -6.77
CA ASP A 97 10.13 9.27 -6.82
C ASP A 97 10.73 9.33 -5.40
N ASP A 98 11.85 10.02 -5.22
CA ASP A 98 12.46 10.26 -3.91
C ASP A 98 11.76 11.41 -3.13
N SER A 99 10.66 11.95 -3.66
CA SER A 99 9.81 12.99 -3.06
C SER A 99 8.36 12.76 -3.43
N LEU A 100 7.46 13.25 -2.57
CA LEU A 100 6.00 13.27 -2.83
C LEU A 100 5.57 14.47 -3.66
N ASP A 101 6.50 15.39 -3.98
CA ASP A 101 6.23 16.50 -4.89
C ASP A 101 5.84 15.96 -6.26
N ASN A 102 4.90 16.61 -6.91
CA ASN A 102 4.45 16.24 -8.25
C ASN A 102 3.80 14.85 -8.41
N LEU A 103 3.43 14.20 -7.31
CA LEU A 103 2.70 12.93 -7.38
C LEU A 103 1.39 13.09 -8.14
N LYS A 104 1.27 12.40 -9.28
CA LYS A 104 0.06 12.38 -10.11
C LYS A 104 -0.38 10.94 -10.31
N ARG A 105 -1.68 10.70 -10.16
CA ARG A 105 -2.28 9.39 -10.34
C ARG A 105 -3.71 9.52 -10.86
N ASP A 106 -4.08 8.68 -11.80
CA ASP A 106 -5.48 8.49 -12.16
C ASP A 106 -6.24 7.89 -10.96
N ILE A 107 -7.11 8.69 -10.34
CA ILE A 107 -7.88 8.26 -9.16
C ILE A 107 -8.95 7.20 -9.48
N TYR A 108 -9.31 7.05 -10.76
CA TYR A 108 -10.22 6.02 -11.27
C TYR A 108 -9.48 4.86 -11.94
N GLY A 109 -8.14 4.87 -11.90
CA GLY A 109 -7.30 3.79 -12.40
C GLY A 109 -7.21 2.61 -11.43
N VAL A 110 -7.12 1.40 -11.97
CA VAL A 110 -6.75 0.20 -11.20
C VAL A 110 -5.26 -0.05 -11.36
N PHE A 111 -4.55 -0.12 -10.25
CA PHE A 111 -3.10 -0.30 -10.23
C PHE A 111 -2.73 -1.68 -9.71
N MET A 112 -1.82 -2.33 -10.41
CA MET A 112 -1.36 -3.68 -10.12
C MET A 112 0.16 -3.73 -9.92
N THR A 113 0.57 -4.49 -8.92
CA THR A 113 1.93 -5.00 -8.75
C THR A 113 1.86 -6.52 -8.58
N GLU A 114 3.00 -7.19 -8.47
CA GLU A 114 3.01 -8.63 -8.17
C GLU A 114 2.29 -8.93 -6.85
N SER A 115 2.50 -8.12 -5.81
CA SER A 115 1.84 -8.29 -4.51
C SER A 115 0.34 -8.08 -4.60
N TRP A 116 -0.12 -7.07 -5.36
CA TRP A 116 -1.55 -6.85 -5.62
C TRP A 116 -2.18 -7.97 -6.43
N MET A 117 -1.47 -8.52 -7.43
CA MET A 117 -1.93 -9.69 -8.18
C MET A 117 -2.17 -10.87 -7.23
N LYS A 118 -1.16 -11.24 -6.42
CA LYS A 118 -1.28 -12.34 -5.45
C LYS A 118 -2.47 -12.13 -4.50
N PHE A 119 -2.63 -10.91 -3.99
CA PHE A 119 -3.76 -10.56 -3.13
C PHE A 119 -5.11 -10.69 -3.86
N THR A 120 -5.20 -10.25 -5.13
CA THR A 120 -6.44 -10.34 -5.91
C THR A 120 -6.79 -11.79 -6.23
N GLN A 121 -5.80 -12.61 -6.58
CA GLN A 121 -5.97 -14.05 -6.79
C GLN A 121 -6.56 -14.77 -5.57
N GLU A 122 -6.25 -14.33 -4.35
CA GLU A 122 -6.82 -14.88 -3.12
C GLU A 122 -8.19 -14.31 -2.78
N SER A 123 -8.57 -13.20 -3.36
CA SER A 123 -9.81 -12.48 -3.06
C SER A 123 -11.06 -13.15 -3.67
N SER A 124 -12.23 -12.68 -3.23
CA SER A 124 -13.53 -13.10 -3.78
C SER A 124 -13.89 -12.47 -5.11
N ILE A 125 -13.11 -11.49 -5.58
CA ILE A 125 -13.32 -10.79 -6.86
C ILE A 125 -12.35 -11.27 -7.95
N ASP A 126 -11.58 -12.31 -7.69
CA ASP A 126 -10.77 -12.98 -8.72
C ASP A 126 -11.67 -13.53 -9.82
N MET A 127 -11.35 -13.22 -11.08
CA MET A 127 -12.20 -13.56 -12.24
C MET A 127 -12.42 -15.07 -12.36
N ALA A 128 -11.35 -15.87 -12.22
CA ALA A 128 -11.46 -17.32 -12.34
C ALA A 128 -12.30 -17.95 -11.20
N LYS A 129 -12.18 -17.39 -9.98
CA LYS A 129 -13.03 -17.83 -8.85
C LYS A 129 -14.48 -17.46 -9.06
N LEU A 130 -14.76 -16.26 -9.58
CA LEU A 130 -16.13 -15.84 -9.89
C LEU A 130 -16.75 -16.72 -10.99
N GLU A 131 -16.02 -16.96 -12.07
CA GLU A 131 -16.49 -17.85 -13.15
C GLU A 131 -16.81 -19.27 -12.62
N LYS A 132 -15.95 -19.81 -11.76
CA LYS A 132 -16.19 -21.12 -11.13
C LYS A 132 -17.41 -21.12 -10.21
N LYS A 133 -17.69 -20.00 -9.53
CA LYS A 133 -18.75 -19.88 -8.52
C LYS A 133 -20.14 -19.69 -9.13
N MET A 134 -20.25 -18.84 -10.14
CA MET A 134 -21.56 -18.40 -10.67
C MET A 134 -21.73 -18.63 -12.19
N GLY A 135 -20.72 -19.19 -12.86
CA GLY A 135 -20.67 -19.33 -14.31
C GLY A 135 -20.11 -18.09 -15.00
N ARG A 136 -19.66 -18.30 -16.23
CA ARG A 136 -18.89 -17.29 -16.97
C ARG A 136 -19.69 -16.02 -17.25
N ASP A 137 -20.90 -16.16 -17.75
CA ASP A 137 -21.69 -15.01 -18.19
C ASP A 137 -22.10 -14.13 -17.00
N GLU A 138 -22.53 -14.74 -15.88
CA GLU A 138 -22.91 -14.01 -14.67
C GLU A 138 -21.69 -13.33 -14.03
N ALA A 139 -20.55 -14.03 -13.98
CA ALA A 139 -19.29 -13.47 -13.49
C ALA A 139 -18.84 -12.25 -14.32
N HIS A 140 -18.92 -12.33 -15.64
CA HIS A 140 -18.56 -11.23 -16.53
C HIS A 140 -19.46 -10.01 -16.35
N GLU A 141 -20.78 -10.21 -16.25
CA GLU A 141 -21.72 -9.11 -15.97
C GLU A 141 -21.49 -8.49 -14.59
N TYR A 142 -21.17 -9.31 -13.57
CA TYR A 142 -20.78 -8.82 -12.25
C TYR A 142 -19.51 -7.94 -12.31
N LEU A 143 -18.47 -8.43 -13.01
CA LEU A 143 -17.21 -7.70 -13.16
C LEU A 143 -17.39 -6.39 -13.94
N LYS A 144 -18.18 -6.37 -15.00
CA LYS A 144 -18.51 -5.14 -15.74
C LYS A 144 -19.18 -4.10 -14.85
N LYS A 145 -20.10 -4.52 -13.96
CA LYS A 145 -20.73 -3.62 -13.00
C LYS A 145 -19.76 -3.13 -11.93
N LEU A 146 -18.95 -4.02 -11.38
CA LEU A 146 -17.95 -3.71 -10.34
C LEU A 146 -16.92 -2.69 -10.84
N TYR A 147 -16.44 -2.86 -12.05
CA TYR A 147 -15.41 -1.99 -12.65
C TYR A 147 -15.98 -0.88 -13.55
N ALA A 148 -17.30 -0.63 -13.52
CA ALA A 148 -17.92 0.41 -14.35
C ALA A 148 -17.28 1.81 -14.20
N PRO A 149 -16.90 2.28 -12.99
CA PRO A 149 -16.27 3.59 -12.80
C PRO A 149 -14.77 3.62 -13.17
N VAL A 150 -14.16 2.48 -13.48
CA VAL A 150 -12.73 2.40 -13.76
C VAL A 150 -12.42 2.94 -15.15
N HIS A 151 -11.38 3.80 -15.24
CA HIS A 151 -10.90 4.33 -16.51
C HIS A 151 -10.01 3.30 -17.22
N ASP A 152 -8.80 3.09 -16.71
CA ASP A 152 -7.80 2.21 -17.29
C ASP A 152 -7.08 1.40 -16.21
N PHE A 153 -6.29 0.43 -16.64
CA PHE A 153 -5.49 -0.43 -15.78
C PHE A 153 -4.01 -0.11 -15.94
N TYR A 154 -3.28 -0.16 -14.85
CA TYR A 154 -1.87 0.21 -14.77
C TYR A 154 -1.07 -0.88 -14.05
N ILE A 155 0.00 -1.36 -14.66
CA ILE A 155 1.02 -2.18 -13.99
C ILE A 155 2.14 -1.23 -13.57
N ILE A 156 2.46 -1.20 -12.27
CA ILE A 156 3.55 -0.38 -11.73
C ILE A 156 4.84 -1.19 -11.78
N ASP A 157 5.70 -0.91 -12.75
CA ASP A 157 7.01 -1.53 -12.85
C ASP A 157 8.02 -0.84 -11.93
N THR A 158 8.25 -1.41 -10.75
CA THR A 158 9.22 -0.93 -9.78
C THR A 158 10.63 -1.51 -9.99
N GLY A 159 10.78 -2.45 -10.93
CA GLY A 159 12.01 -3.20 -11.14
C GLY A 159 12.28 -4.28 -10.06
N CYS A 160 11.37 -4.45 -9.08
CA CYS A 160 11.51 -5.47 -8.02
C CYS A 160 10.93 -6.83 -8.41
N TYR A 161 10.21 -6.92 -9.51
CA TYR A 161 9.54 -8.14 -9.98
C TYR A 161 9.41 -8.14 -11.51
N ASP A 162 9.10 -9.32 -12.09
CA ASP A 162 8.77 -9.45 -13.51
C ASP A 162 7.31 -9.04 -13.75
N THR A 163 7.09 -8.08 -14.66
CA THR A 163 5.75 -7.60 -15.00
C THR A 163 4.95 -8.55 -15.88
N ALA A 164 5.60 -9.50 -16.57
CA ALA A 164 4.93 -10.40 -17.52
C ALA A 164 3.85 -11.28 -16.87
N PRO A 165 4.07 -11.91 -15.69
CA PRO A 165 3.02 -12.65 -14.99
C PRO A 165 1.83 -11.77 -14.57
N VAL A 166 2.11 -10.53 -14.13
CA VAL A 166 1.07 -9.57 -13.73
C VAL A 166 0.23 -9.18 -14.93
N LYS A 167 0.87 -8.93 -16.07
CA LYS A 167 0.20 -8.64 -17.34
C LYS A 167 -0.70 -9.80 -17.77
N ALA A 168 -0.17 -11.01 -17.82
CA ALA A 168 -0.93 -12.20 -18.22
C ALA A 168 -2.15 -12.45 -17.32
N TYR A 169 -2.04 -12.12 -16.03
CA TYR A 169 -3.14 -12.26 -15.08
C TYR A 169 -4.26 -11.25 -15.31
N ILE A 170 -3.93 -9.96 -15.55
CA ILE A 170 -4.94 -8.90 -15.60
C ILE A 170 -5.51 -8.69 -17.00
N GLU A 171 -4.79 -9.06 -18.05
CA GLU A 171 -5.16 -8.83 -19.46
C GLU A 171 -6.55 -9.36 -19.82
N PRO A 172 -6.98 -10.58 -19.40
CA PRO A 172 -8.33 -11.06 -19.69
C PRO A 172 -9.45 -10.19 -19.10
N LEU A 173 -9.23 -9.62 -17.91
CA LEU A 173 -10.19 -8.70 -17.30
C LEU A 173 -10.23 -7.37 -18.05
N VAL A 174 -9.06 -6.85 -18.44
CA VAL A 174 -8.95 -5.60 -19.22
C VAL A 174 -9.67 -5.72 -20.56
N GLU A 175 -9.47 -6.84 -21.26
CA GLU A 175 -10.16 -7.16 -22.52
C GLU A 175 -11.67 -7.26 -22.33
N LEU A 176 -12.13 -8.00 -21.31
CA LEU A 176 -13.55 -8.12 -20.98
C LEU A 176 -14.22 -6.76 -20.77
N LEU A 177 -13.49 -5.82 -20.17
CA LEU A 177 -14.01 -4.48 -19.86
C LEU A 177 -13.82 -3.47 -21.00
N GLY A 178 -13.10 -3.83 -22.06
CA GLY A 178 -12.78 -2.93 -23.18
C GLY A 178 -11.94 -1.72 -22.73
N ARG A 179 -11.08 -1.89 -21.74
CA ARG A 179 -10.20 -0.85 -21.20
C ARG A 179 -8.79 -0.97 -21.73
N LYS A 180 -7.91 -0.01 -21.41
CA LYS A 180 -6.49 -0.06 -21.77
C LYS A 180 -5.65 -0.55 -20.61
N LEU A 181 -4.59 -1.26 -20.93
CA LEU A 181 -3.56 -1.67 -19.98
C LEU A 181 -2.27 -0.88 -20.26
N HIS A 182 -1.77 -0.21 -19.26
CA HIS A 182 -0.54 0.56 -19.31
C HIS A 182 0.51 -0.08 -18.39
N VAL A 183 1.76 -0.11 -18.82
CA VAL A 183 2.90 -0.37 -17.93
C VAL A 183 3.55 0.98 -17.66
N ILE A 184 3.58 1.36 -16.40
CA ILE A 184 4.14 2.64 -15.97
C ILE A 184 5.33 2.39 -15.05
N LYS A 185 6.32 3.29 -15.13
CA LYS A 185 7.46 3.22 -14.24
C LYS A 185 7.04 3.57 -12.82
N GLY A 186 7.34 2.68 -11.89
CA GLY A 186 7.24 2.91 -10.45
C GLY A 186 8.59 3.21 -9.83
N ASN A 187 8.56 3.58 -8.56
CA ASN A 187 9.75 3.79 -7.75
C ASN A 187 9.43 3.41 -6.29
N TYR A 188 10.45 3.24 -5.47
CA TYR A 188 10.33 3.02 -4.03
C TYR A 188 11.29 3.92 -3.22
N GLY A 189 11.51 5.15 -3.71
CA GLY A 189 12.36 6.15 -3.07
C GLY A 189 11.94 6.46 -1.63
N ILE A 190 10.65 6.58 -1.38
CA ILE A 190 10.09 6.76 -0.03
C ILE A 190 10.46 5.57 0.89
N LEU A 191 10.43 4.33 0.39
CA LEU A 191 10.86 3.16 1.16
C LEU A 191 12.37 3.14 1.38
N ARG A 192 13.16 3.65 0.42
CA ARG A 192 14.62 3.84 0.61
C ARG A 192 14.91 4.87 1.71
N LYS A 193 14.17 5.97 1.78
CA LYS A 193 14.27 6.94 2.88
C LYS A 193 13.96 6.27 4.22
N ILE A 194 12.88 5.50 4.30
CA ILE A 194 12.51 4.74 5.50
C ILE A 194 13.62 3.79 5.90
N ALA A 195 14.14 3.00 4.97
CA ALA A 195 15.20 2.03 5.21
C ALA A 195 16.51 2.69 5.73
N LYS A 196 16.80 3.91 5.27
CA LYS A 196 17.95 4.72 5.72
C LYS A 196 17.68 5.53 6.98
N GLY A 197 16.44 5.54 7.49
CA GLY A 197 16.04 6.36 8.64
C GLY A 197 15.97 7.86 8.34
N ILE A 198 15.76 8.24 7.09
CA ILE A 198 15.62 9.64 6.64
C ILE A 198 14.13 9.99 6.65
N PHE A 199 13.76 10.96 7.50
CA PHE A 199 12.38 11.41 7.66
C PHE A 199 12.30 12.92 7.50
N ASP A 200 12.27 13.35 6.25
CA ASP A 200 12.21 14.74 5.81
C ASP A 200 10.76 15.23 5.65
N GLU A 201 10.55 16.24 4.79
CA GLU A 201 9.25 16.85 4.51
C GLU A 201 8.19 15.92 3.95
N ASP A 202 8.58 14.76 3.40
CA ASP A 202 7.65 13.74 2.90
C ASP A 202 6.98 12.95 4.04
N PHE A 203 7.44 13.17 5.26
CA PHE A 203 6.94 12.46 6.45
C PHE A 203 6.35 13.42 7.47
N PHE A 204 5.49 12.90 8.32
CA PHE A 204 5.13 13.56 9.58
C PHE A 204 5.38 12.64 10.76
N VAL A 205 5.67 13.26 11.91
CA VAL A 205 5.96 12.56 13.16
C VAL A 205 4.88 12.88 14.18
N VAL A 206 4.31 11.82 14.77
CA VAL A 206 3.44 11.93 15.93
C VAL A 206 4.28 11.63 17.16
N PRO A 207 4.53 12.61 18.06
CA PRO A 207 5.32 12.37 19.26
C PRO A 207 4.60 11.38 20.18
N LYS A 208 5.37 10.66 21.01
CA LYS A 208 4.79 9.75 22.01
C LYS A 208 3.74 10.46 22.86
N GLY A 209 2.58 9.83 23.02
CA GLY A 209 1.39 10.38 23.66
C GLY A 209 0.50 11.23 22.74
N GLY A 210 0.98 11.57 21.54
CA GLY A 210 0.19 12.28 20.51
C GLY A 210 -0.75 11.37 19.73
N LYS A 211 -1.58 11.99 18.89
CA LYS A 211 -2.53 11.29 18.00
C LYS A 211 -2.39 11.76 16.56
N VAL A 212 -2.60 10.86 15.62
CA VAL A 212 -2.69 11.17 14.19
C VAL A 212 -3.91 12.07 13.95
N GLN A 213 -3.69 13.24 13.36
CA GLN A 213 -4.73 14.23 13.14
C GLN A 213 -5.40 14.05 11.75
N PRO A 214 -6.67 14.43 11.60
CA PRO A 214 -7.27 14.64 10.28
C PRO A 214 -6.41 15.63 9.47
N GLY A 215 -6.19 15.34 8.18
CA GLY A 215 -5.38 16.19 7.31
C GLY A 215 -3.87 15.97 7.38
N SER A 216 -3.38 15.03 8.19
CA SER A 216 -1.95 14.67 8.22
C SER A 216 -1.46 14.00 6.92
N PHE A 217 -2.34 13.40 6.16
CA PHE A 217 -2.03 12.75 4.89
C PHE A 217 -2.42 13.63 3.71
N LEU A 218 -1.84 13.38 2.53
CA LEU A 218 -2.32 13.99 1.29
C LEU A 218 -3.81 13.70 1.13
N SER A 219 -4.58 14.73 0.83
CA SER A 219 -6.02 14.58 0.54
C SER A 219 -6.24 14.01 -0.86
N ASN A 220 -7.32 13.26 -1.02
CA ASN A 220 -7.81 12.88 -2.37
C ASN A 220 -8.45 14.08 -3.11
N PHE A 221 -8.28 15.29 -2.60
CA PHE A 221 -8.72 16.66 -2.90
C PHE A 221 -9.43 17.32 -1.73
#